data_0e2d13cc1c69c3b4c019bdbd18a3d557
#
_entry.id   0e2d13cc1c69c3b4c019bdbd18a3d557
#
_cell.length_a   1.000
_cell.length_b   1.000
_cell.length_c   1.000
_cell.angle_alpha   90.00
_cell.angle_beta   90.00
_cell.angle_gamma   90.00
#
_symmetry.space_group_name_H-M   'P 1'
#
loop_
_entity.id
_entity.type
_entity.pdbx_description
1 polymer ?
#
loop_
_entity_poly.entity_id
_entity_poly.type
_entity_poly.pdbx_seq_one_letter_code
_entity_poly.pdbx_strand_id
1 'polypeptide(L)'
;MIIDTHVHLFPDKIKEDRTLFFDGEPEFKLLYDSPRSPIAGADDLIATMDEQGVDISVVSGFPWRNPDLARQNNDIVIEAVLKYPGRIRGLACFDVSWAGAAKEAERCIDAGLSGVGELAFYLSGIDRTALESLVPVMEVLRNRGNLPCMIHTNEPLGHAYPGKTPVTLEQINELARTFPENRIILAHWGGGIFFYHIMKKQLKTDLKNIWYDTAASVFLYDSAVYDMADRAGVLDKVLFGTDYPLLKPDRYYADLDRSGLTREQKEMVLGKNAAVFYGN
;
A
#
# COMPACT_ATOMS: atom_id res chain seq x y z
N MET A 1 -4.54 -19.98 -1.95
CA MET A 1 -3.39 -19.10 -1.65
C MET A 1 -3.94 -17.72 -1.34
N ILE A 2 -3.58 -17.19 -0.17
CA ILE A 2 -3.96 -15.86 0.30
C ILE A 2 -2.70 -14.99 0.31
N ILE A 3 -2.76 -13.83 -0.34
CA ILE A 3 -1.65 -12.88 -0.44
C ILE A 3 -2.12 -11.54 0.09
N ASP A 4 -1.57 -11.12 1.24
CA ASP A 4 -1.80 -9.82 1.83
C ASP A 4 -0.82 -8.82 1.23
N THR A 5 -1.31 -7.89 0.42
CA THR A 5 -0.46 -6.98 -0.34
C THR A 5 -0.14 -5.66 0.37
N HIS A 6 -0.68 -5.45 1.58
CA HIS A 6 -0.51 -4.20 2.29
C HIS A 6 -0.27 -4.43 3.79
N VAL A 7 0.99 -4.43 4.17
CA VAL A 7 1.45 -4.68 5.55
C VAL A 7 2.59 -3.74 5.91
N HIS A 8 2.62 -3.26 7.15
CA HIS A 8 3.68 -2.41 7.66
C HIS A 8 4.56 -3.13 8.68
N LEU A 9 5.87 -3.00 8.50
CA LEU A 9 6.87 -3.48 9.45
C LEU A 9 7.75 -2.35 9.96
N PHE A 10 8.07 -2.43 11.24
CA PHE A 10 8.90 -1.46 11.92
C PHE A 10 10.07 -2.13 12.64
N PRO A 11 11.19 -1.41 12.80
CA PRO A 11 12.27 -1.83 13.70
C PRO A 11 11.76 -2.03 15.15
N ASP A 12 12.29 -3.03 15.85
CA ASP A 12 11.91 -3.32 17.26
C ASP A 12 12.08 -2.11 18.19
N LYS A 13 13.09 -1.28 17.95
CA LYS A 13 13.31 -0.02 18.70
C LYS A 13 12.09 0.93 18.68
N ILE A 14 11.34 0.94 17.58
CA ILE A 14 10.12 1.75 17.48
C ILE A 14 8.98 1.11 18.30
N LYS A 15 8.96 -0.22 18.36
CA LYS A 15 8.03 -0.96 19.21
C LYS A 15 8.31 -0.74 20.70
N GLU A 16 9.58 -0.65 21.07
CA GLU A 16 10.03 -0.39 22.46
C GLU A 16 9.67 1.04 22.90
N ASP A 17 10.05 2.06 22.13
CA ASP A 17 9.71 3.46 22.40
C ASP A 17 9.60 4.28 21.10
N ARG A 18 8.37 4.42 20.61
CA ARG A 18 8.05 5.19 19.42
C ARG A 18 8.27 6.70 19.57
N THR A 19 8.30 7.22 20.81
CA THR A 19 8.42 8.66 21.05
C THR A 19 9.78 9.20 20.66
N LEU A 20 10.80 8.35 20.66
CA LEU A 20 12.17 8.68 20.22
C LEU A 20 12.25 9.00 18.71
N PHE A 21 11.20 8.67 17.96
CA PHE A 21 11.14 8.81 16.51
C PHE A 21 10.17 9.92 16.06
N PHE A 22 9.69 10.78 16.96
CA PHE A 22 8.76 11.86 16.62
C PHE A 22 9.46 13.15 16.18
N ASP A 23 10.71 13.35 16.59
CA ASP A 23 11.44 14.56 16.24
C ASP A 23 11.77 14.58 14.76
N GLY A 24 11.36 15.64 14.07
CA GLY A 24 11.49 15.77 12.62
C GLY A 24 10.52 14.91 11.77
N GLU A 25 9.68 14.06 12.41
CA GLU A 25 8.76 13.14 11.75
C GLU A 25 7.29 13.42 12.13
N PRO A 26 6.72 14.58 11.70
CA PRO A 26 5.38 14.97 12.11
C PRO A 26 4.29 14.01 11.63
N GLU A 27 4.46 13.36 10.49
CA GLU A 27 3.52 12.37 9.96
C GLU A 27 3.55 11.09 10.79
N PHE A 28 4.73 10.62 11.19
CA PHE A 28 4.84 9.47 12.06
C PHE A 28 4.21 9.77 13.43
N LYS A 29 4.48 10.93 14.00
CA LYS A 29 3.82 11.37 15.23
C LYS A 29 2.31 11.42 15.07
N LEU A 30 1.80 11.98 13.95
CA LEU A 30 0.36 12.06 13.68
C LEU A 30 -0.34 10.69 13.77
N LEU A 31 0.27 9.64 13.21
CA LEU A 31 -0.32 8.29 13.17
C LEU A 31 -0.06 7.48 14.44
N TYR A 32 1.09 7.67 15.08
CA TYR A 32 1.61 6.79 16.12
C TYR A 32 1.74 7.44 17.50
N ASP A 33 1.27 8.67 17.72
CA ASP A 33 1.26 9.31 19.03
C ASP A 33 0.39 8.55 20.06
N SER A 34 -0.69 7.93 19.59
CA SER A 34 -1.50 7.08 20.44
C SER A 34 -0.76 5.79 20.80
N PRO A 35 -0.65 5.44 22.10
CA PRO A 35 -0.06 4.15 22.50
C PRO A 35 -0.88 2.93 22.03
N ARG A 36 -2.12 3.15 21.57
CA ARG A 36 -2.99 2.11 21.01
C ARG A 36 -2.74 1.86 19.52
N SER A 37 -2.00 2.75 18.82
CA SER A 37 -1.61 2.50 17.43
C SER A 37 -0.66 1.31 17.39
N PRO A 38 -1.03 0.20 16.74
CA PRO A 38 -0.23 -1.01 16.76
C PRO A 38 1.04 -0.85 15.94
N ILE A 39 2.11 -1.51 16.38
CA ILE A 39 3.41 -1.60 15.71
C ILE A 39 3.84 -3.06 15.73
N ALA A 40 4.31 -3.59 14.62
CA ALA A 40 4.72 -4.98 14.49
C ALA A 40 6.08 -5.13 13.81
N GLY A 41 6.82 -6.14 14.22
CA GLY A 41 8.01 -6.63 13.55
C GLY A 41 7.73 -7.86 12.68
N ALA A 42 8.76 -8.38 12.02
CA ALA A 42 8.62 -9.51 11.10
C ALA A 42 8.13 -10.81 11.77
N ASP A 43 8.59 -11.08 12.99
CA ASP A 43 8.20 -12.30 13.72
C ASP A 43 6.74 -12.24 14.19
N ASP A 44 6.25 -11.05 14.59
CA ASP A 44 4.82 -10.81 14.90
C ASP A 44 3.96 -11.05 13.66
N LEU A 45 4.42 -10.58 12.50
CA LEU A 45 3.72 -10.79 11.23
C LEU A 45 3.62 -12.27 10.88
N ILE A 46 4.72 -13.01 10.92
CA ILE A 46 4.74 -14.46 10.60
C ILE A 46 3.77 -15.23 11.51
N ALA A 47 3.80 -14.93 12.81
CA ALA A 47 2.87 -15.57 13.75
C ALA A 47 1.39 -15.27 13.38
N THR A 48 1.10 -14.04 12.97
CA THR A 48 -0.24 -13.65 12.50
C THR A 48 -0.59 -14.32 11.17
N MET A 49 0.33 -14.41 10.23
CA MET A 49 0.12 -15.10 8.95
C MET A 49 -0.22 -16.58 9.17
N ASP A 50 0.49 -17.25 10.08
CA ASP A 50 0.24 -18.67 10.40
C ASP A 50 -1.11 -18.86 11.10
N GLU A 51 -1.45 -17.96 12.05
CA GLU A 51 -2.76 -17.96 12.73
C GLU A 51 -3.92 -17.73 11.75
N GLN A 52 -3.73 -16.85 10.77
CA GLN A 52 -4.80 -16.37 9.88
C GLN A 52 -4.83 -17.03 8.50
N GLY A 53 -3.90 -17.94 8.22
CA GLY A 53 -3.82 -18.66 6.97
C GLY A 53 -3.36 -17.82 5.78
N VAL A 54 -2.56 -16.78 6.01
CA VAL A 54 -1.95 -15.96 4.95
C VAL A 54 -0.69 -16.64 4.45
N ASP A 55 -0.61 -16.90 3.15
CA ASP A 55 0.54 -17.57 2.54
C ASP A 55 1.71 -16.61 2.32
N ILE A 56 1.44 -15.41 1.79
CA ILE A 56 2.43 -14.39 1.44
C ILE A 56 1.95 -13.02 1.92
N SER A 57 2.86 -12.22 2.49
CA SER A 57 2.62 -10.80 2.77
C SER A 57 3.61 -9.91 2.01
N VAL A 58 3.10 -8.83 1.41
CA VAL A 58 3.91 -7.76 0.83
C VAL A 58 4.02 -6.64 1.85
N VAL A 59 5.23 -6.39 2.31
CA VAL A 59 5.49 -5.52 3.45
C VAL A 59 6.22 -4.25 3.04
N SER A 60 5.94 -3.16 3.72
CA SER A 60 6.63 -1.88 3.60
C SER A 60 6.98 -1.31 4.97
N GLY A 61 7.87 -0.32 5.01
CA GLY A 61 8.10 0.50 6.19
C GLY A 61 7.14 1.68 6.27
N PHE A 62 7.67 2.81 6.73
CA PHE A 62 6.99 4.10 6.80
C PHE A 62 7.71 5.10 5.87
N PRO A 63 7.02 6.10 5.30
CA PRO A 63 7.64 7.12 4.44
C PRO A 63 8.37 8.18 5.27
N TRP A 64 9.43 7.79 5.95
CA TRP A 64 10.25 8.64 6.81
C TRP A 64 10.84 9.82 6.02
N ARG A 65 10.77 11.02 6.61
CA ARG A 65 11.47 12.21 6.08
C ARG A 65 12.97 12.12 6.28
N ASN A 66 13.39 11.59 7.42
CA ASN A 66 14.79 11.36 7.73
C ASN A 66 15.34 10.22 6.88
N PRO A 67 16.35 10.47 6.01
CA PRO A 67 16.92 9.43 5.15
C PRO A 67 17.52 8.23 5.88
N ASP A 68 18.08 8.46 7.07
CA ASP A 68 18.71 7.37 7.83
C ASP A 68 17.65 6.48 8.48
N LEU A 69 16.51 7.05 8.92
CA LEU A 69 15.36 6.26 9.38
C LEU A 69 14.73 5.47 8.23
N ALA A 70 14.59 6.10 7.05
CA ALA A 70 14.10 5.42 5.85
C ALA A 70 14.97 4.22 5.50
N ARG A 71 16.30 4.39 5.46
CA ARG A 71 17.25 3.28 5.20
C ARG A 71 17.17 2.18 6.25
N GLN A 72 17.16 2.55 7.53
CA GLN A 72 17.05 1.56 8.61
C GLN A 72 15.76 0.74 8.50
N ASN A 73 14.64 1.37 8.19
CA ASN A 73 13.38 0.66 8.03
C ASN A 73 13.39 -0.23 6.76
N ASN A 74 13.94 0.26 5.65
CA ASN A 74 14.09 -0.55 4.43
C ASN A 74 15.03 -1.75 4.66
N ASP A 75 16.09 -1.59 5.46
CA ASP A 75 17.00 -2.69 5.81
C ASP A 75 16.27 -3.78 6.60
N ILE A 76 15.37 -3.41 7.54
CA ILE A 76 14.50 -4.37 8.25
C ILE A 76 13.56 -5.10 7.28
N VAL A 77 13.03 -4.42 6.27
CA VAL A 77 12.20 -5.06 5.24
C VAL A 77 13.03 -6.03 4.40
N ILE A 78 14.25 -5.66 4.01
CA ILE A 78 15.18 -6.53 3.28
C ILE A 78 15.54 -7.76 4.13
N GLU A 79 15.87 -7.57 5.41
CA GLU A 79 16.16 -8.67 6.34
C GLU A 79 14.97 -9.62 6.49
N ALA A 80 13.74 -9.09 6.57
CA ALA A 80 12.53 -9.91 6.65
C ALA A 80 12.32 -10.76 5.40
N VAL A 81 12.55 -10.20 4.20
CA VAL A 81 12.47 -10.93 2.93
C VAL A 81 13.52 -12.06 2.90
N LEU A 82 14.75 -11.80 3.35
CA LEU A 82 15.82 -12.79 3.38
C LEU A 82 15.57 -13.88 4.44
N LYS A 83 15.01 -13.51 5.59
CA LYS A 83 14.71 -14.43 6.70
C LYS A 83 13.54 -15.36 6.38
N TYR A 84 12.56 -14.88 5.65
CA TYR A 84 11.32 -15.60 5.34
C TYR A 84 11.04 -15.69 3.82
N PRO A 85 11.95 -16.33 3.05
CA PRO A 85 11.81 -16.45 1.61
C PRO A 85 10.52 -17.22 1.25
N GLY A 86 9.79 -16.69 0.28
CA GLY A 86 8.50 -17.25 -0.14
C GLY A 86 7.30 -16.91 0.77
N ARG A 87 7.52 -16.30 1.95
CA ARG A 87 6.47 -15.80 2.85
C ARG A 87 6.36 -14.28 2.83
N ILE A 88 7.48 -13.59 2.70
CA ILE A 88 7.54 -12.12 2.69
C ILE A 88 8.10 -11.62 1.37
N ARG A 89 7.45 -10.61 0.80
CA ARG A 89 7.96 -9.73 -0.24
C ARG A 89 8.07 -8.32 0.32
N GLY A 90 8.98 -7.51 -0.17
CA GLY A 90 9.18 -6.17 0.36
C GLY A 90 8.98 -5.08 -0.68
N LEU A 91 8.53 -3.93 -0.24
CA LEU A 91 8.54 -2.66 -0.96
C LEU A 91 9.44 -1.67 -0.20
N ALA A 92 10.22 -0.87 -0.92
CA ALA A 92 11.01 0.21 -0.34
C ALA A 92 10.11 1.40 0.00
N CYS A 93 10.27 1.99 1.17
CA CYS A 93 9.45 3.12 1.60
C CYS A 93 10.32 4.28 2.10
N PHE A 94 9.98 5.49 1.69
CA PHE A 94 10.69 6.73 2.03
C PHE A 94 9.86 7.94 1.62
N ASP A 95 10.21 9.14 2.12
CA ASP A 95 9.69 10.39 1.57
C ASP A 95 10.34 10.66 0.20
N VAL A 96 9.53 10.79 -0.84
CA VAL A 96 9.99 11.02 -2.23
C VAL A 96 10.62 12.40 -2.44
N SER A 97 10.40 13.35 -1.55
CA SER A 97 11.05 14.67 -1.60
C SER A 97 12.54 14.60 -1.28
N TRP A 98 13.00 13.51 -0.68
CA TRP A 98 14.42 13.29 -0.45
C TRP A 98 15.18 13.12 -1.78
N ALA A 99 16.20 13.96 -2.00
CA ALA A 99 17.01 13.92 -3.23
C ALA A 99 17.69 12.55 -3.51
N GLY A 100 17.83 11.71 -2.49
CA GLY A 100 18.36 10.35 -2.60
C GLY A 100 17.33 9.26 -2.85
N ALA A 101 16.02 9.57 -2.93
CA ALA A 101 14.92 8.61 -3.01
C ALA A 101 15.08 7.60 -4.15
N ALA A 102 15.43 8.05 -5.36
CA ALA A 102 15.62 7.16 -6.50
C ALA A 102 16.80 6.19 -6.30
N LYS A 103 17.91 6.64 -5.71
CA LYS A 103 19.07 5.78 -5.40
C LYS A 103 18.73 4.77 -4.32
N GLU A 104 17.92 5.15 -3.35
CA GLU A 104 17.46 4.23 -2.31
C GLU A 104 16.51 3.19 -2.89
N ALA A 105 15.60 3.58 -3.81
CA ALA A 105 14.77 2.64 -4.55
C ALA A 105 15.64 1.61 -5.30
N GLU A 106 16.66 2.06 -6.04
CA GLU A 106 17.60 1.17 -6.74
C GLU A 106 18.30 0.21 -5.77
N ARG A 107 18.86 0.73 -4.67
CA ARG A 107 19.53 -0.08 -3.64
C ARG A 107 18.63 -1.19 -3.10
N CYS A 108 17.39 -0.84 -2.76
CA CYS A 108 16.43 -1.78 -2.21
C CYS A 108 15.99 -2.83 -3.24
N ILE A 109 15.78 -2.44 -4.49
CA ILE A 109 15.44 -3.37 -5.58
C ILE A 109 16.63 -4.31 -5.87
N ASP A 110 17.86 -3.81 -5.88
CA ASP A 110 19.07 -4.63 -6.03
C ASP A 110 19.25 -5.61 -4.86
N ALA A 111 18.73 -5.27 -3.67
CA ALA A 111 18.70 -6.15 -2.50
C ALA A 111 17.51 -7.14 -2.51
N GLY A 112 16.66 -7.13 -3.55
CA GLY A 112 15.58 -8.10 -3.75
C GLY A 112 14.17 -7.60 -3.41
N LEU A 113 13.98 -6.31 -3.14
CA LEU A 113 12.64 -5.77 -2.97
C LEU A 113 11.87 -5.70 -4.30
N SER A 114 10.56 -5.83 -4.23
CA SER A 114 9.67 -6.03 -5.37
C SER A 114 8.99 -4.76 -5.88
N GLY A 115 9.38 -3.59 -5.38
CA GLY A 115 8.80 -2.30 -5.74
C GLY A 115 9.02 -1.23 -4.70
N VAL A 116 8.21 -0.17 -4.76
CA VAL A 116 8.24 0.97 -3.83
C VAL A 116 6.84 1.21 -3.25
N GLY A 117 6.74 1.57 -1.98
CA GLY A 117 5.49 1.93 -1.28
C GLY A 117 5.46 1.36 0.16
N GLU A 118 4.47 1.67 0.97
CA GLU A 118 3.40 2.64 0.67
C GLU A 118 3.95 4.06 0.78
N LEU A 119 3.94 4.81 -0.33
CA LEU A 119 4.29 6.23 -0.30
C LEU A 119 3.07 7.06 0.10
N ALA A 120 3.23 8.02 0.99
CA ALA A 120 2.14 8.83 1.49
C ALA A 120 2.46 10.32 1.50
N PHE A 121 1.44 11.13 1.25
CA PHE A 121 1.51 12.60 1.20
C PHE A 121 0.54 13.18 2.23
N TYR A 122 0.80 12.89 3.53
CA TYR A 122 -0.15 13.18 4.62
C TYR A 122 -0.50 14.66 4.78
N LEU A 123 0.42 15.58 4.47
CA LEU A 123 0.23 17.02 4.70
C LEU A 123 -0.13 17.80 3.43
N SER A 124 0.33 17.36 2.26
CA SER A 124 0.20 18.11 1.01
C SER A 124 -0.83 17.54 0.03
N GLY A 125 -1.20 16.26 0.17
CA GLY A 125 -1.85 15.53 -0.90
C GLY A 125 -0.90 15.27 -2.07
N ILE A 126 -1.43 14.72 -3.16
CA ILE A 126 -0.65 14.43 -4.39
C ILE A 126 -0.69 15.67 -5.28
N ASP A 127 -0.03 16.73 -4.84
CA ASP A 127 0.07 17.97 -5.61
C ASP A 127 1.15 17.88 -6.72
N ARG A 128 1.35 18.98 -7.43
CA ARG A 128 2.33 19.05 -8.51
C ARG A 128 3.76 18.77 -8.01
N THR A 129 4.12 19.23 -6.84
CA THR A 129 5.45 19.01 -6.24
C THR A 129 5.64 17.53 -5.92
N ALA A 130 4.61 16.87 -5.41
CA ALA A 130 4.62 15.43 -5.18
C ALA A 130 4.80 14.65 -6.49
N LEU A 131 4.08 15.03 -7.56
CA LEU A 131 4.23 14.41 -8.87
C LEU A 131 5.63 14.58 -9.45
N GLU A 132 6.20 15.79 -9.37
CA GLU A 132 7.57 16.06 -9.82
C GLU A 132 8.61 15.26 -9.02
N SER A 133 8.42 15.10 -7.72
CA SER A 133 9.29 14.30 -6.84
C SER A 133 9.21 12.80 -7.12
N LEU A 134 8.06 12.31 -7.59
CA LEU A 134 7.87 10.90 -7.97
C LEU A 134 8.61 10.53 -9.27
N VAL A 135 8.86 11.48 -10.19
CA VAL A 135 9.41 11.18 -11.52
C VAL A 135 10.66 10.29 -11.46
N PRO A 136 11.72 10.59 -10.68
CA PRO A 136 12.93 9.78 -10.68
C PRO A 136 12.68 8.36 -10.16
N VAL A 137 11.81 8.19 -9.17
CA VAL A 137 11.45 6.88 -8.61
C VAL A 137 10.65 6.05 -9.63
N MET A 138 9.68 6.68 -10.30
CA MET A 138 8.87 6.03 -11.33
C MET A 138 9.72 5.59 -12.55
N GLU A 139 10.76 6.34 -12.88
CA GLU A 139 11.74 5.95 -13.92
C GLU A 139 12.54 4.72 -13.49
N VAL A 140 13.03 4.66 -12.26
CA VAL A 140 13.70 3.49 -11.71
C VAL A 140 12.81 2.26 -11.83
N LEU A 141 11.55 2.35 -11.37
CA LEU A 141 10.61 1.23 -11.40
C LEU A 141 10.37 0.70 -12.81
N ARG A 142 10.17 1.61 -13.79
CA ARG A 142 10.02 1.21 -15.20
C ARG A 142 11.25 0.48 -15.74
N ASN A 143 12.43 1.03 -15.46
CA ASN A 143 13.70 0.48 -15.97
C ASN A 143 14.08 -0.87 -15.32
N ARG A 144 13.49 -1.18 -14.16
CA ARG A 144 13.68 -2.43 -13.39
C ARG A 144 12.56 -3.45 -13.64
N GLY A 145 11.97 -3.47 -14.83
CA GLY A 145 10.91 -4.43 -15.19
C GLY A 145 9.51 -3.97 -14.85
N ASN A 146 9.32 -2.67 -14.77
CA ASN A 146 8.04 -2.03 -14.43
C ASN A 146 7.47 -2.52 -13.09
N LEU A 147 8.32 -2.45 -12.05
CA LEU A 147 7.93 -2.81 -10.69
C LEU A 147 6.84 -1.86 -10.15
N PRO A 148 5.99 -2.32 -9.21
CA PRO A 148 4.88 -1.53 -8.70
C PRO A 148 5.32 -0.37 -7.80
N CYS A 149 4.50 0.69 -7.82
CA CYS A 149 4.49 1.75 -6.83
C CYS A 149 3.16 1.73 -6.09
N MET A 150 3.17 1.52 -4.78
CA MET A 150 1.99 1.65 -3.92
C MET A 150 1.93 3.06 -3.33
N ILE A 151 0.76 3.68 -3.40
CA ILE A 151 0.54 5.06 -2.95
C ILE A 151 -0.69 5.10 -2.05
N HIS A 152 -0.51 5.70 -0.88
CA HIS A 152 -1.58 5.98 0.08
C HIS A 152 -2.64 6.89 -0.54
N THR A 153 -3.89 6.50 -0.43
CA THR A 153 -5.06 7.31 -0.79
C THR A 153 -6.12 7.17 0.30
N ASN A 154 -7.15 7.99 0.26
CA ASN A 154 -8.31 7.86 1.14
C ASN A 154 -9.54 8.48 0.49
N GLU A 155 -10.69 8.16 1.04
CA GLU A 155 -11.95 8.79 0.62
C GLU A 155 -11.93 10.31 0.89
N PRO A 156 -12.43 11.14 -0.06
CA PRO A 156 -12.40 12.60 0.09
C PRO A 156 -13.47 13.13 1.07
N LEU A 157 -14.43 12.29 1.43
CA LEU A 157 -15.58 12.63 2.30
C LEU A 157 -15.48 11.86 3.63
N GLY A 158 -16.39 12.16 4.55
CA GLY A 158 -16.45 11.50 5.86
C GLY A 158 -15.68 12.22 6.96
N HIS A 159 -15.54 11.58 8.12
CA HIS A 159 -14.90 12.17 9.29
C HIS A 159 -13.36 12.19 9.15
N ALA A 160 -12.72 13.06 9.93
CA ALA A 160 -11.27 13.10 10.01
C ALA A 160 -10.73 11.98 10.92
N TYR A 161 -9.61 11.38 10.51
CA TYR A 161 -8.83 10.41 11.30
C TYR A 161 -7.34 10.58 10.99
N PRO A 162 -6.42 10.08 11.81
CA PRO A 162 -4.98 10.37 11.67
C PRO A 162 -4.38 10.04 10.31
N GLY A 163 -4.82 8.97 9.65
CA GLY A 163 -4.34 8.56 8.32
C GLY A 163 -4.99 9.31 7.16
N LYS A 164 -5.99 10.16 7.39
CA LYS A 164 -6.68 10.86 6.30
C LYS A 164 -5.87 12.03 5.77
N THR A 165 -5.52 11.95 4.50
CA THR A 165 -4.74 12.96 3.77
C THR A 165 -5.64 13.94 3.01
N PRO A 166 -5.16 15.11 2.58
CA PRO A 166 -5.92 16.04 1.74
C PRO A 166 -5.98 15.63 0.26
N VAL A 167 -5.74 14.36 -0.07
CA VAL A 167 -5.78 13.84 -1.45
C VAL A 167 -7.18 13.93 -2.02
N THR A 168 -7.28 14.42 -3.27
CA THR A 168 -8.53 14.49 -4.03
C THR A 168 -8.56 13.47 -5.16
N LEU A 169 -9.77 13.15 -5.65
CA LEU A 169 -9.92 12.24 -6.81
C LEU A 169 -9.29 12.83 -8.08
N GLU A 170 -9.30 14.16 -8.23
CA GLU A 170 -8.63 14.86 -9.32
C GLU A 170 -7.12 14.64 -9.28
N GLN A 171 -6.50 14.76 -8.10
CA GLN A 171 -5.07 14.51 -7.91
C GLN A 171 -4.70 13.05 -8.20
N ILE A 172 -5.54 12.09 -7.79
CA ILE A 172 -5.35 10.67 -8.11
C ILE A 172 -5.44 10.43 -9.63
N ASN A 173 -6.40 11.06 -10.31
CA ASN A 173 -6.50 10.97 -11.77
C ASN A 173 -5.30 11.60 -12.47
N GLU A 174 -4.80 12.72 -11.97
CA GLU A 174 -3.61 13.38 -12.51
C GLU A 174 -2.36 12.50 -12.32
N LEU A 175 -2.19 11.85 -11.17
CA LEU A 175 -1.16 10.85 -10.93
C LEU A 175 -1.19 9.73 -11.98
N ALA A 176 -2.36 9.14 -12.22
CA ALA A 176 -2.53 8.07 -13.20
C ALA A 176 -2.18 8.51 -14.63
N ARG A 177 -2.53 9.74 -15.01
CA ARG A 177 -2.23 10.33 -16.30
C ARG A 177 -0.76 10.74 -16.47
N THR A 178 -0.12 11.16 -15.37
CA THR A 178 1.30 11.55 -15.37
C THR A 178 2.21 10.33 -15.55
N PHE A 179 1.81 9.18 -15.00
CA PHE A 179 2.60 7.95 -15.06
C PHE A 179 1.85 6.79 -15.74
N PRO A 180 1.41 6.94 -17.00
CA PRO A 180 0.49 6.01 -17.66
C PRO A 180 1.07 4.63 -17.94
N GLU A 181 2.38 4.48 -17.85
CA GLU A 181 3.10 3.22 -18.09
C GLU A 181 3.54 2.53 -16.81
N ASN A 182 3.49 3.22 -15.67
CA ASN A 182 3.86 2.64 -14.39
C ASN A 182 2.70 1.80 -13.83
N ARG A 183 3.03 0.73 -13.14
CA ARG A 183 2.07 -0.07 -12.38
C ARG A 183 1.88 0.57 -11.01
N ILE A 184 0.69 1.09 -10.75
CA ILE A 184 0.39 1.82 -9.51
C ILE A 184 -0.69 1.07 -8.74
N ILE A 185 -0.44 0.83 -7.45
CA ILE A 185 -1.43 0.36 -6.50
C ILE A 185 -1.89 1.57 -5.69
N LEU A 186 -3.17 1.87 -5.75
CA LEU A 186 -3.79 2.87 -4.89
C LEU A 186 -4.35 2.17 -3.65
N ALA A 187 -3.77 2.48 -2.49
CA ALA A 187 -4.21 1.95 -1.22
C ALA A 187 -5.65 2.39 -0.90
N HIS A 188 -6.34 1.61 -0.05
CA HIS A 188 -7.67 1.95 0.47
C HIS A 188 -8.70 2.23 -0.62
N TRP A 189 -8.80 1.30 -1.62
CA TRP A 189 -9.74 1.40 -2.73
C TRP A 189 -9.53 2.62 -3.63
N GLY A 190 -8.32 3.20 -3.62
CA GLY A 190 -8.03 4.40 -4.39
C GLY A 190 -8.89 5.59 -3.99
N GLY A 191 -9.29 5.69 -2.72
CA GLY A 191 -10.19 6.74 -2.25
C GLY A 191 -11.57 6.74 -2.92
N GLY A 192 -11.95 5.62 -3.55
CA GLY A 192 -13.21 5.47 -4.28
C GLY A 192 -13.13 5.87 -5.76
N ILE A 193 -11.96 6.20 -6.31
CA ILE A 193 -11.84 6.53 -7.74
C ILE A 193 -12.27 5.36 -8.63
N PHE A 194 -12.18 4.11 -8.15
CA PHE A 194 -12.58 2.93 -8.91
C PHE A 194 -14.06 2.97 -9.34
N PHE A 195 -14.96 3.62 -8.60
CA PHE A 195 -16.37 3.79 -8.99
C PHE A 195 -16.51 4.50 -10.34
N TYR A 196 -15.55 5.32 -10.72
CA TYR A 196 -15.56 6.07 -11.96
C TYR A 196 -15.19 5.23 -13.20
N HIS A 197 -14.83 3.95 -13.04
CA HIS A 197 -14.68 3.04 -14.16
C HIS A 197 -15.99 2.80 -14.93
N ILE A 198 -17.15 3.10 -14.32
CA ILE A 198 -18.44 3.08 -15.04
C ILE A 198 -18.66 4.31 -15.91
N MET A 199 -17.85 5.35 -15.79
CA MET A 199 -17.90 6.52 -16.68
C MET A 199 -17.40 6.17 -18.09
N LYS A 200 -17.93 6.92 -19.09
CA LYS A 200 -17.60 6.66 -20.49
C LYS A 200 -16.16 7.06 -20.83
N LYS A 201 -15.45 6.11 -21.43
CA LYS A 201 -14.18 6.24 -22.16
C LYS A 201 -12.97 6.82 -21.40
N GLN A 202 -12.92 8.12 -21.06
CA GLN A 202 -11.68 8.78 -20.67
C GLN A 202 -11.05 8.16 -19.40
N LEU A 203 -11.81 8.07 -18.33
CA LEU A 203 -11.28 7.56 -17.05
C LEU A 203 -10.85 6.09 -17.11
N LYS A 204 -11.53 5.24 -17.88
CA LYS A 204 -11.08 3.85 -18.09
C LYS A 204 -9.69 3.78 -18.74
N THR A 205 -9.39 4.74 -19.63
CA THR A 205 -8.07 4.83 -20.27
C THR A 205 -7.03 5.38 -19.29
N ASP A 206 -7.40 6.43 -18.56
CA ASP A 206 -6.50 7.06 -17.58
C ASP A 206 -6.12 6.11 -16.45
N LEU A 207 -7.06 5.27 -15.98
CA LEU A 207 -6.87 4.32 -14.88
C LEU A 207 -6.45 2.90 -15.32
N LYS A 208 -6.03 2.71 -16.59
CA LYS A 208 -5.67 1.38 -17.13
C LYS A 208 -4.52 0.70 -16.39
N ASN A 209 -3.60 1.48 -15.84
CA ASN A 209 -2.39 1.08 -15.13
C ASN A 209 -2.53 1.09 -13.60
N ILE A 210 -3.77 1.23 -13.11
CA ILE A 210 -4.09 1.32 -11.68
C ILE A 210 -4.65 0.00 -11.17
N TRP A 211 -4.21 -0.40 -9.99
CA TRP A 211 -4.75 -1.44 -9.12
C TRP A 211 -5.19 -0.83 -7.80
N TYR A 212 -5.99 -1.54 -7.06
CA TYR A 212 -6.58 -1.08 -5.80
C TYR A 212 -6.33 -2.13 -4.73
N ASP A 213 -6.06 -1.74 -3.51
CA ASP A 213 -6.08 -2.69 -2.41
C ASP A 213 -7.28 -2.50 -1.48
N THR A 214 -7.51 -3.49 -0.64
CA THR A 214 -8.63 -3.50 0.31
C THR A 214 -8.25 -2.96 1.69
N ALA A 215 -7.03 -2.44 1.88
CA ALA A 215 -6.53 -2.00 3.16
C ALA A 215 -7.52 -1.04 3.85
N ALA A 216 -7.68 -1.21 5.15
CA ALA A 216 -8.62 -0.48 5.99
C ALA A 216 -10.10 -0.52 5.56
N SER A 217 -10.47 -1.35 4.57
CA SER A 217 -11.83 -1.47 4.01
C SER A 217 -12.91 -1.58 5.08
N VAL A 218 -12.66 -2.39 6.11
CA VAL A 218 -13.56 -2.64 7.24
C VAL A 218 -13.97 -1.37 8.00
N PHE A 219 -13.15 -0.32 7.93
CA PHE A 219 -13.46 0.98 8.55
C PHE A 219 -14.07 1.97 7.57
N LEU A 220 -13.84 1.79 6.26
CA LEU A 220 -14.12 2.80 5.24
C LEU A 220 -15.39 2.52 4.45
N TYR A 221 -15.71 1.24 4.20
CA TYR A 221 -16.77 0.85 3.29
C TYR A 221 -17.61 -0.31 3.85
N ASP A 222 -18.88 -0.36 3.43
CA ASP A 222 -19.70 -1.55 3.57
C ASP A 222 -19.19 -2.66 2.66
N SER A 223 -19.43 -3.94 3.02
CA SER A 223 -19.01 -5.11 2.22
C SER A 223 -19.53 -5.10 0.77
N ALA A 224 -20.56 -4.32 0.47
CA ALA A 224 -21.04 -4.08 -0.89
C ALA A 224 -19.97 -3.43 -1.81
N VAL A 225 -18.88 -2.88 -1.28
CA VAL A 225 -17.78 -2.33 -2.07
C VAL A 225 -17.18 -3.35 -3.04
N TYR A 226 -17.11 -4.62 -2.63
CA TYR A 226 -16.63 -5.72 -3.47
C TYR A 226 -17.56 -5.97 -4.67
N ASP A 227 -18.88 -5.97 -4.44
CA ASP A 227 -19.89 -6.10 -5.49
C ASP A 227 -19.83 -4.92 -6.47
N MET A 228 -19.57 -3.72 -5.96
CA MET A 228 -19.41 -2.54 -6.79
C MET A 228 -18.16 -2.62 -7.66
N ALA A 229 -17.04 -3.16 -7.16
CA ALA A 229 -15.83 -3.38 -7.94
C ALA A 229 -16.05 -4.38 -9.09
N ASP A 230 -16.82 -5.47 -8.83
CA ASP A 230 -17.21 -6.42 -9.85
C ASP A 230 -18.09 -5.75 -10.93
N ARG A 231 -19.13 -5.01 -10.52
CA ARG A 231 -20.00 -4.27 -11.43
C ARG A 231 -19.30 -3.17 -12.21
N ALA A 232 -18.28 -2.55 -11.61
CA ALA A 232 -17.42 -1.58 -12.28
C ALA A 232 -16.45 -2.22 -13.29
N GLY A 233 -16.32 -3.56 -13.26
CA GLY A 233 -15.43 -4.32 -14.14
C GLY A 233 -13.96 -4.15 -13.79
N VAL A 234 -13.64 -4.05 -12.49
CA VAL A 234 -12.27 -3.88 -11.98
C VAL A 234 -11.90 -4.89 -10.90
N LEU A 235 -12.73 -5.91 -10.68
CA LEU A 235 -12.47 -6.90 -9.63
C LEU A 235 -11.13 -7.63 -9.81
N ASP A 236 -10.71 -7.83 -11.05
CA ASP A 236 -9.41 -8.40 -11.43
C ASP A 236 -8.20 -7.50 -11.07
N LYS A 237 -8.46 -6.25 -10.70
CA LYS A 237 -7.48 -5.26 -10.24
C LYS A 237 -7.54 -5.00 -8.74
N VAL A 238 -8.40 -5.69 -8.01
CA VAL A 238 -8.50 -5.57 -6.55
C VAL A 238 -7.55 -6.58 -5.91
N LEU A 239 -6.65 -6.08 -5.08
CA LEU A 239 -5.66 -6.84 -4.33
C LEU A 239 -6.08 -6.88 -2.86
N PHE A 240 -6.03 -8.06 -2.24
CA PHE A 240 -6.25 -8.18 -0.81
C PHE A 240 -5.11 -7.50 -0.05
N GLY A 241 -5.43 -6.57 0.84
CA GLY A 241 -4.52 -5.86 1.72
C GLY A 241 -5.22 -5.58 3.05
N THR A 242 -4.50 -5.71 4.17
CA THR A 242 -5.10 -5.56 5.50
C THR A 242 -4.75 -4.26 6.20
N ASP A 243 -3.66 -3.59 5.79
CA ASP A 243 -3.05 -2.52 6.57
C ASP A 243 -2.54 -3.03 7.95
N TYR A 244 -2.12 -4.30 8.00
CA TYR A 244 -1.54 -4.86 9.23
C TYR A 244 -0.32 -4.03 9.66
N PRO A 245 -0.15 -3.68 10.93
CA PRO A 245 -0.85 -4.23 12.10
C PRO A 245 -2.15 -3.54 12.50
N LEU A 246 -2.66 -2.57 11.73
CA LEU A 246 -3.90 -1.87 12.05
C LEU A 246 -5.10 -2.83 12.17
N LEU A 247 -5.21 -3.77 11.23
CA LEU A 247 -6.26 -4.79 11.18
C LEU A 247 -5.67 -6.17 10.90
N LYS A 248 -6.32 -7.21 11.46
CA LYS A 248 -6.01 -8.62 11.14
C LYS A 248 -6.86 -9.13 9.98
N PRO A 249 -6.39 -10.14 9.22
CA PRO A 249 -7.09 -10.71 8.05
C PRO A 249 -8.51 -11.24 8.33
N ASP A 250 -8.79 -11.79 9.51
CA ASP A 250 -10.10 -12.36 9.89
C ASP A 250 -11.26 -11.36 9.72
N ARG A 251 -11.01 -10.08 9.93
CA ARG A 251 -11.99 -9.00 9.74
C ARG A 251 -12.44 -8.91 8.29
N TYR A 252 -11.52 -9.08 7.35
CA TYR A 252 -11.76 -9.02 5.91
C TYR A 252 -12.43 -10.28 5.36
N TYR A 253 -12.09 -11.45 5.93
CA TYR A 253 -12.76 -12.70 5.55
C TYR A 253 -14.26 -12.61 5.83
N ALA A 254 -14.62 -12.08 7.01
CA ALA A 254 -16.02 -11.85 7.38
C ALA A 254 -16.73 -10.84 6.44
N ASP A 255 -16.02 -9.79 5.97
CA ASP A 255 -16.56 -8.85 5.00
C ASP A 255 -16.76 -9.49 3.62
N LEU A 256 -15.78 -10.22 3.12
CA LEU A 256 -15.89 -10.99 1.88
C LEU A 256 -17.02 -12.02 1.93
N ASP A 257 -17.25 -12.63 3.09
CA ASP A 257 -18.35 -13.59 3.24
C ASP A 257 -19.73 -12.94 3.18
N ARG A 258 -19.84 -11.68 3.59
CA ARG A 258 -21.08 -10.89 3.47
C ARG A 258 -21.29 -10.28 2.08
N SER A 259 -20.24 -10.23 1.24
CA SER A 259 -20.36 -9.73 -0.13
C SER A 259 -21.16 -10.71 -1.02
N GLY A 260 -21.73 -10.20 -2.10
CA GLY A 260 -22.41 -11.01 -3.13
C GLY A 260 -21.46 -11.75 -4.08
N LEU A 261 -20.15 -11.69 -3.86
CA LEU A 261 -19.16 -12.34 -4.71
C LEU A 261 -19.26 -13.86 -4.66
N THR A 262 -19.10 -14.51 -5.80
CA THR A 262 -18.94 -15.96 -5.91
C THR A 262 -17.65 -16.40 -5.23
N ARG A 263 -17.54 -17.70 -4.92
CA ARG A 263 -16.30 -18.28 -4.36
C ARG A 263 -15.08 -17.98 -5.24
N GLU A 264 -15.21 -18.10 -6.56
CA GLU A 264 -14.11 -17.84 -7.48
C GLU A 264 -13.66 -16.37 -7.44
N GLN A 265 -14.61 -15.44 -7.39
CA GLN A 265 -14.33 -14.01 -7.26
C GLN A 265 -13.66 -13.66 -5.93
N LYS A 266 -14.07 -14.29 -4.81
CA LYS A 266 -13.39 -14.15 -3.52
C LYS A 266 -11.95 -14.66 -3.58
N GLU A 267 -11.71 -15.80 -4.23
CA GLU A 267 -10.36 -16.32 -4.46
C GLU A 267 -9.50 -15.40 -5.36
N MET A 268 -10.12 -14.70 -6.31
CA MET A 268 -9.42 -13.67 -7.10
C MET A 268 -8.91 -12.56 -6.20
N VAL A 269 -9.77 -11.95 -5.40
CA VAL A 269 -9.42 -10.86 -4.49
C VAL A 269 -8.39 -11.31 -3.47
N LEU A 270 -8.59 -12.46 -2.80
CA LEU A 270 -7.73 -12.95 -1.72
C LEU A 270 -6.29 -13.28 -2.16
N GLY A 271 -6.05 -13.58 -3.45
CA GLY A 271 -4.69 -13.91 -3.84
C GLY A 271 -4.43 -14.13 -5.31
N LYS A 272 -5.39 -14.61 -6.13
CA LYS A 272 -5.15 -14.87 -7.55
C LYS A 272 -4.74 -13.60 -8.30
N ASN A 273 -5.39 -12.47 -8.02
CA ASN A 273 -5.04 -11.17 -8.62
C ASN A 273 -3.61 -10.75 -8.25
N ALA A 274 -3.26 -10.88 -6.97
CA ALA A 274 -1.91 -10.56 -6.48
C ALA A 274 -0.85 -11.51 -7.07
N ALA A 275 -1.17 -12.80 -7.22
CA ALA A 275 -0.27 -13.77 -7.86
C ALA A 275 0.04 -13.37 -9.32
N VAL A 276 -0.98 -12.98 -10.08
CA VAL A 276 -0.80 -12.48 -11.45
C VAL A 276 -0.03 -11.16 -11.45
N PHE A 277 -0.37 -10.27 -10.53
CA PHE A 277 0.25 -8.95 -10.44
C PHE A 277 1.74 -9.03 -10.10
N TYR A 278 2.16 -9.86 -9.16
CA TYR A 278 3.55 -9.98 -8.74
C TYR A 278 4.33 -11.08 -9.48
N GLY A 279 3.68 -11.84 -10.38
CA GLY A 279 4.34 -12.88 -11.18
C GLY A 279 4.69 -14.13 -10.38
N ASN A 280 3.73 -14.65 -9.61
CA ASN A 280 3.84 -15.93 -8.85
C ASN A 280 3.39 -17.12 -9.69
#